data_19f150e9809504e5287132402a42462d
#
_entry.id   19f150e9809504e5287132402a42462d
#
_cell.length_a   1.000
_cell.length_b   1.000
_cell.length_c   1.000
_cell.angle_alpha   90.00
_cell.angle_beta   90.00
_cell.angle_gamma   90.00
#
_symmetry.space_group_name_H-M   'P 1'
#
loop_
_entity.id
_entity.type
_entity.pdbx_description
1 polymer ?
#
loop_
_entity_poly.entity_id
_entity_poly.type
_entity_poly.pdbx_seq_one_letter_code
_entity_poly.pdbx_strand_id
1 'polypeptide(L)'
;MVQDQKSYDVIIVGGGPVGIGLAIDLAVNGVTCIVVERHASIQRIPKGQNLTPRTGEHFRRWGVTEAIRAASPIPRSYGSGGIASYRTFMSDYHYEWFNRAKIVNYYAATNERLPQYETEAVLRARAVECEEITLLTGWSFDTLTQDEGGVTVRISQTSGDEHHTVSARYVVGCDGARSPVRQAAGITQTTDPHDRLMALLVFNSRQLDEKLSVYGDKTIFNAINPDMNGYWQFLGRVDLDCNWFFHAPVPAGTTRENFDFHAFLEKAVGAPIDVTFDYVGFWELRLSLADNYGKGRVFIAGDAAHSHPPYGGYGVNTGFEDARNLSWKLAACLQGWGGEHLLESYTAERHPVFASTRDDFILKSIIEDREFTDAYNPDLDLAGFKEAWGRRAAGDDSMVTQYLPHYAGSPIVCGQSGARSGATGRHGFAARAGHHLSPPLLPDDADLWDQLGKGFTLMNLTGDTALTAAFTAAAERRGIPLKTLDLAAAGLVDMYEAEAILVRPDHFVAWAGAGAEGDAADILDRATGMFGDDQ
;
A
#
# COMPACT_ATOMS: atom_id res chain seq x y z
N MET A 1 7.28 28.10 -12.56
CA MET A 1 6.41 29.29 -12.35
C MET A 1 4.96 28.82 -12.43
N VAL A 2 4.18 29.03 -11.37
CA VAL A 2 2.73 28.81 -11.40
C VAL A 2 2.18 29.87 -12.37
N GLN A 3 1.68 29.44 -13.52
CA GLN A 3 0.94 30.38 -14.39
C GLN A 3 -0.42 30.62 -13.74
N ASP A 4 -0.75 31.85 -13.41
CA ASP A 4 -1.98 32.31 -12.73
C ASP A 4 -3.31 31.96 -13.44
N GLN A 5 -3.30 31.09 -14.46
CA GLN A 5 -4.47 30.70 -15.26
C GLN A 5 -4.50 29.22 -15.67
N LYS A 6 -3.59 28.35 -15.19
CA LYS A 6 -3.67 26.94 -15.54
C LYS A 6 -4.71 26.24 -14.65
N SER A 7 -5.80 25.78 -15.24
CA SER A 7 -6.80 24.94 -14.57
C SER A 7 -6.26 23.51 -14.49
N TYR A 8 -6.37 22.88 -13.34
CA TYR A 8 -6.06 21.47 -13.12
C TYR A 8 -7.34 20.69 -12.80
N ASP A 9 -7.34 19.41 -13.09
CA ASP A 9 -8.41 18.54 -12.66
C ASP A 9 -8.29 18.19 -11.17
N VAL A 10 -7.06 17.94 -10.71
CA VAL A 10 -6.78 17.50 -9.34
C VAL A 10 -5.60 18.27 -8.73
N ILE A 11 -5.76 18.76 -7.50
CA ILE A 11 -4.66 19.21 -6.66
C ILE A 11 -4.28 18.08 -5.70
N ILE A 12 -3.00 17.72 -5.64
CA ILE A 12 -2.45 16.75 -4.70
C ILE A 12 -1.57 17.50 -3.70
N VAL A 13 -1.89 17.42 -2.43
CA VAL A 13 -1.09 18.02 -1.36
C VAL A 13 -0.25 16.93 -0.70
N GLY A 14 1.08 17.05 -0.84
CA GLY A 14 2.07 16.07 -0.41
C GLY A 14 2.69 15.30 -1.58
N GLY A 15 3.98 15.50 -1.81
CA GLY A 15 4.79 14.87 -2.86
C GLY A 15 5.64 13.70 -2.36
N GLY A 16 5.16 12.99 -1.31
CA GLY A 16 5.70 11.70 -0.89
C GLY A 16 5.30 10.56 -1.85
N PRO A 17 5.69 9.30 -1.56
CA PRO A 17 5.45 8.18 -2.47
C PRO A 17 4.00 8.06 -2.94
N VAL A 18 3.05 8.19 -2.02
CA VAL A 18 1.62 8.03 -2.30
C VAL A 18 1.09 9.14 -3.20
N GLY A 19 1.43 10.41 -2.91
CA GLY A 19 0.97 11.54 -3.72
C GLY A 19 1.58 11.55 -5.12
N ILE A 20 2.86 11.20 -5.26
CA ILE A 20 3.49 11.07 -6.58
C ILE A 20 2.94 9.85 -7.33
N GLY A 21 2.71 8.72 -6.64
CA GLY A 21 2.07 7.54 -7.24
C GLY A 21 0.66 7.87 -7.75
N LEU A 22 -0.13 8.61 -6.96
CA LEU A 22 -1.44 9.10 -7.39
C LEU A 22 -1.33 10.01 -8.63
N ALA A 23 -0.38 10.95 -8.65
CA ALA A 23 -0.18 11.84 -9.80
C ALA A 23 0.14 11.06 -11.07
N ILE A 24 1.05 10.09 -10.99
CA ILE A 24 1.41 9.25 -12.14
C ILE A 24 0.20 8.43 -12.61
N ASP A 25 -0.57 7.83 -11.68
CA ASP A 25 -1.74 7.03 -12.08
C ASP A 25 -2.86 7.89 -12.69
N LEU A 26 -3.05 9.12 -12.22
CA LEU A 26 -3.94 10.11 -12.84
C LEU A 26 -3.48 10.45 -14.26
N ALA A 27 -2.18 10.72 -14.46
CA ALA A 27 -1.60 11.01 -15.77
C ALA A 27 -1.76 9.82 -16.75
N VAL A 28 -1.57 8.57 -16.27
CA VAL A 28 -1.85 7.36 -17.07
C VAL A 28 -3.30 7.32 -17.56
N ASN A 29 -4.23 7.89 -16.78
CA ASN A 29 -5.64 8.01 -17.12
C ASN A 29 -5.99 9.33 -17.85
N GLY A 30 -5.01 10.18 -18.22
CA GLY A 30 -5.21 11.42 -18.97
C GLY A 30 -5.78 12.57 -18.12
N VAL A 31 -5.59 12.55 -16.80
CA VAL A 31 -6.07 13.58 -15.87
C VAL A 31 -4.93 14.50 -15.47
N THR A 32 -5.15 15.81 -15.58
CA THR A 32 -4.14 16.83 -15.24
C THR A 32 -4.11 17.08 -13.73
N CYS A 33 -2.90 17.18 -13.17
CA CYS A 33 -2.77 17.44 -11.75
C CYS A 33 -1.57 18.35 -11.40
N ILE A 34 -1.68 19.01 -10.25
CA ILE A 34 -0.56 19.71 -9.61
C ILE A 34 -0.27 19.05 -8.25
N VAL A 35 1.00 18.72 -8.01
CA VAL A 35 1.48 18.21 -6.73
C VAL A 35 2.17 19.33 -5.97
N VAL A 36 1.68 19.63 -4.77
CA VAL A 36 2.24 20.63 -3.87
C VAL A 36 3.03 19.92 -2.76
N GLU A 37 4.35 20.10 -2.75
CA GLU A 37 5.25 19.46 -1.79
C GLU A 37 6.07 20.51 -1.01
N ARG A 38 5.99 20.44 0.31
CA ARG A 38 6.66 21.43 1.20
C ARG A 38 8.19 21.32 1.21
N HIS A 39 8.72 20.11 1.00
CA HIS A 39 10.17 19.91 0.97
C HIS A 39 10.71 20.16 -0.43
N ALA A 40 11.75 20.98 -0.54
CA ALA A 40 12.43 21.24 -1.80
C ALA A 40 13.21 20.01 -2.31
N SER A 41 13.63 19.12 -1.41
CA SER A 41 14.39 17.91 -1.71
C SER A 41 13.86 16.70 -0.96
N ILE A 42 14.19 15.50 -1.47
CA ILE A 42 13.84 14.22 -0.86
C ILE A 42 14.61 14.03 0.45
N GLN A 43 13.92 13.57 1.48
CA GLN A 43 14.51 13.26 2.78
C GLN A 43 15.17 11.88 2.76
N ARG A 44 16.50 11.81 2.88
CA ARG A 44 17.26 10.55 2.81
C ARG A 44 17.23 9.77 4.13
N ILE A 45 16.04 9.46 4.62
CA ILE A 45 15.81 8.61 5.81
C ILE A 45 15.16 7.32 5.30
N PRO A 46 15.75 6.14 5.55
CA PRO A 46 15.19 4.86 5.12
C PRO A 46 13.97 4.49 5.97
N LYS A 47 12.77 4.92 5.55
CA LYS A 47 11.51 4.62 6.24
C LYS A 47 10.91 3.30 5.74
N GLY A 48 10.06 3.33 4.74
CA GLY A 48 9.47 2.14 4.14
C GLY A 48 10.42 1.52 3.10
N GLN A 49 10.66 0.21 3.18
CA GLN A 49 11.58 -0.46 2.26
C GLN A 49 10.97 -1.70 1.58
N ASN A 50 9.97 -2.31 2.19
CA ASN A 50 9.34 -3.51 1.65
C ASN A 50 8.16 -3.12 0.76
N LEU A 51 8.26 -3.45 -0.53
CA LEU A 51 7.23 -3.22 -1.53
C LEU A 51 6.65 -4.57 -1.96
N THR A 52 5.34 -4.72 -1.79
CA THR A 52 4.65 -6.00 -2.03
C THR A 52 4.58 -6.34 -3.52
N PRO A 53 4.27 -7.60 -3.90
CA PRO A 53 4.00 -7.94 -5.29
C PRO A 53 2.90 -7.07 -5.91
N ARG A 54 1.86 -6.75 -5.14
CA ARG A 54 0.80 -5.83 -5.57
C ARG A 54 1.32 -4.42 -5.90
N THR A 55 2.23 -3.88 -5.08
CA THR A 55 2.91 -2.61 -5.39
C THR A 55 3.79 -2.72 -6.64
N GLY A 56 4.42 -3.88 -6.86
CA GLY A 56 5.14 -4.16 -8.11
C GLY A 56 4.25 -4.07 -9.34
N GLU A 57 2.99 -4.49 -9.25
CA GLU A 57 1.99 -4.31 -10.31
C GLU A 57 1.68 -2.82 -10.58
N HIS A 58 1.61 -1.98 -9.54
CA HIS A 58 1.47 -0.53 -9.74
C HIS A 58 2.69 0.05 -10.45
N PHE A 59 3.90 -0.36 -10.07
CA PHE A 59 5.12 0.08 -10.75
C PHE A 59 5.17 -0.33 -12.21
N ARG A 60 4.68 -1.54 -12.53
CA ARG A 60 4.55 -1.99 -13.92
C ARG A 60 3.60 -1.08 -14.70
N ARG A 61 2.42 -0.77 -14.15
CA ARG A 61 1.46 0.13 -14.77
C ARG A 61 2.01 1.55 -14.97
N TRP A 62 2.80 2.04 -14.02
CA TRP A 62 3.41 3.37 -14.08
C TRP A 62 4.66 3.44 -14.98
N GLY A 63 5.11 2.28 -15.47
CA GLY A 63 6.30 2.16 -16.33
C GLY A 63 7.62 2.40 -15.60
N VAL A 64 7.68 2.12 -14.29
CA VAL A 64 8.86 2.41 -13.45
C VAL A 64 9.58 1.16 -12.94
N THR A 65 9.11 -0.05 -13.26
CA THR A 65 9.64 -1.31 -12.72
C THR A 65 11.16 -1.44 -12.88
N GLU A 66 11.68 -1.19 -14.07
CA GLU A 66 13.12 -1.34 -14.32
C GLU A 66 13.95 -0.25 -13.63
N ALA A 67 13.42 0.97 -13.54
CA ALA A 67 14.08 2.06 -12.81
C ALA A 67 14.11 1.78 -11.29
N ILE A 68 13.02 1.23 -10.71
CA ILE A 68 12.94 0.77 -9.31
C ILE A 68 14.00 -0.31 -9.04
N ARG A 69 14.11 -1.30 -9.94
CA ARG A 69 15.08 -2.38 -9.83
C ARG A 69 16.53 -1.87 -9.94
N ALA A 70 16.78 -0.96 -10.86
CA ALA A 70 18.10 -0.36 -11.05
C ALA A 70 18.50 0.52 -9.85
N ALA A 71 17.55 1.16 -9.17
CA ALA A 71 17.78 1.96 -7.96
C ALA A 71 17.94 1.14 -6.69
N SER A 72 17.64 -0.16 -6.71
CA SER A 72 17.72 -1.00 -5.51
C SER A 72 19.19 -1.24 -5.11
N PRO A 73 19.62 -0.86 -3.90
CA PRO A 73 20.96 -1.13 -3.41
C PRO A 73 21.15 -2.58 -2.95
N ILE A 74 20.10 -3.39 -2.96
CA ILE A 74 20.12 -4.79 -2.54
C ILE A 74 19.68 -5.66 -3.72
N PRO A 75 20.50 -6.63 -4.16
CA PRO A 75 20.15 -7.55 -5.24
C PRO A 75 18.90 -8.37 -4.94
N ARG A 76 18.13 -8.69 -5.96
CA ARG A 76 16.89 -9.49 -5.83
C ARG A 76 17.12 -10.90 -5.28
N SER A 77 18.34 -11.44 -5.40
CA SER A 77 18.73 -12.74 -4.81
C SER A 77 18.58 -12.78 -3.30
N TYR A 78 18.66 -11.63 -2.62
CA TYR A 78 18.41 -11.53 -1.18
C TYR A 78 16.95 -11.78 -0.78
N GLY A 79 16.05 -11.90 -1.75
CA GLY A 79 14.67 -12.28 -1.53
C GLY A 79 13.87 -11.31 -0.65
N SER A 80 12.72 -11.77 -0.20
CA SER A 80 11.75 -10.96 0.55
C SER A 80 11.50 -11.46 1.97
N GLY A 81 12.16 -12.53 2.37
CA GLY A 81 12.03 -13.12 3.70
C GLY A 81 13.01 -12.54 4.71
N GLY A 82 12.74 -12.82 5.98
CA GLY A 82 13.57 -12.42 7.10
C GLY A 82 13.74 -13.53 8.11
N ILE A 83 14.32 -13.18 9.25
CA ILE A 83 14.49 -14.03 10.42
C ILE A 83 13.70 -13.44 11.59
N ALA A 84 12.88 -14.26 12.24
CA ALA A 84 12.35 -13.98 13.56
C ALA A 84 13.15 -14.77 14.59
N SER A 85 13.58 -14.12 15.67
CA SER A 85 14.42 -14.71 16.71
C SER A 85 13.89 -14.39 18.10
N TYR A 86 14.24 -15.19 19.10
CA TYR A 86 13.83 -14.98 20.48
C TYR A 86 14.86 -14.16 21.24
N ARG A 87 14.45 -13.08 21.88
CA ARG A 87 15.25 -12.13 22.68
C ARG A 87 16.27 -11.31 21.90
N THR A 88 17.13 -11.93 21.09
CA THR A 88 18.21 -11.24 20.36
C THR A 88 18.32 -11.74 18.93
N PHE A 89 18.91 -10.93 18.04
CA PHE A 89 19.08 -11.32 16.64
C PHE A 89 20.02 -12.51 16.44
N MET A 90 20.95 -12.73 17.36
CA MET A 90 21.90 -13.86 17.32
C MET A 90 21.44 -15.06 18.15
N SER A 91 20.15 -15.17 18.48
CA SER A 91 19.62 -16.28 19.26
C SER A 91 19.65 -17.60 18.50
N ASP A 92 19.93 -18.71 19.21
CA ASP A 92 19.79 -20.07 18.68
C ASP A 92 18.33 -20.42 18.35
N TYR A 93 17.38 -19.71 18.95
CA TYR A 93 15.95 -19.85 18.68
C TYR A 93 15.55 -18.84 17.60
N HIS A 94 15.53 -19.29 16.34
CA HIS A 94 15.14 -18.49 15.21
C HIS A 94 14.42 -19.33 14.15
N TYR A 95 13.68 -18.68 13.26
CA TYR A 95 13.02 -19.30 12.11
C TYR A 95 12.90 -18.29 10.95
N GLU A 96 12.72 -18.83 9.74
CA GLU A 96 12.41 -18.00 8.57
C GLU A 96 11.03 -17.36 8.71
N TRP A 97 10.97 -16.07 8.46
CA TRP A 97 9.80 -15.25 8.68
C TRP A 97 9.50 -14.37 7.47
N PHE A 98 8.22 -14.08 7.25
CA PHE A 98 7.77 -13.09 6.29
C PHE A 98 8.11 -13.41 4.83
N ASN A 99 8.02 -14.70 4.43
CA ASN A 99 8.41 -15.17 3.11
C ASN A 99 7.34 -14.91 2.04
N ARG A 100 7.42 -13.78 1.33
CA ARG A 100 6.49 -13.42 0.25
C ARG A 100 6.63 -14.25 -1.02
N ALA A 101 7.66 -15.07 -1.16
CA ALA A 101 7.76 -15.99 -2.29
C ALA A 101 6.59 -16.98 -2.35
N LYS A 102 5.92 -17.25 -1.20
CA LYS A 102 4.76 -18.13 -1.11
C LYS A 102 3.52 -17.62 -1.86
N ILE A 103 3.45 -16.33 -2.15
CA ILE A 103 2.27 -15.71 -2.78
C ILE A 103 2.57 -15.08 -4.15
N VAL A 104 3.82 -15.07 -4.59
CA VAL A 104 4.23 -14.37 -5.81
C VAL A 104 3.49 -14.86 -7.07
N ASN A 105 3.12 -16.12 -7.12
CA ASN A 105 2.41 -16.71 -8.27
C ASN A 105 0.98 -16.16 -8.47
N TYR A 106 0.43 -15.44 -7.50
CA TYR A 106 -0.89 -14.82 -7.59
C TYR A 106 -0.84 -13.36 -8.08
N TYR A 107 0.35 -12.86 -8.47
CA TYR A 107 0.56 -11.49 -8.91
C TYR A 107 1.37 -11.45 -10.20
N ALA A 108 1.13 -10.42 -11.02
CA ALA A 108 1.90 -10.16 -12.25
C ALA A 108 3.29 -9.58 -11.99
N ALA A 109 3.65 -9.31 -10.75
CA ALA A 109 4.93 -8.75 -10.35
C ALA A 109 5.46 -9.42 -9.08
N THR A 110 6.73 -9.23 -8.81
CA THR A 110 7.37 -9.68 -7.57
C THR A 110 7.46 -8.52 -6.58
N ASN A 111 7.75 -8.85 -5.32
CA ASN A 111 8.12 -7.81 -4.37
C ASN A 111 9.46 -7.17 -4.74
N GLU A 112 9.59 -5.91 -4.40
CA GLU A 112 10.83 -5.14 -4.52
C GLU A 112 11.25 -4.62 -3.14
N ARG A 113 12.54 -4.32 -2.97
CA ARG A 113 13.07 -3.82 -1.72
C ARG A 113 14.10 -2.73 -1.97
N LEU A 114 13.78 -1.52 -1.58
CA LEU A 114 14.70 -0.39 -1.61
C LEU A 114 14.25 0.69 -0.60
N PRO A 115 15.16 1.54 -0.12
CA PRO A 115 14.81 2.64 0.77
C PRO A 115 13.76 3.56 0.14
N GLN A 116 12.83 4.08 0.95
CA GLN A 116 11.75 4.94 0.48
C GLN A 116 12.24 6.13 -0.36
N TYR A 117 13.36 6.72 0.01
CA TYR A 117 13.90 7.88 -0.73
C TYR A 117 14.35 7.53 -2.16
N GLU A 118 14.80 6.30 -2.42
CA GLU A 118 15.09 5.83 -3.78
C GLU A 118 13.78 5.60 -4.55
N THR A 119 12.76 5.01 -3.92
CA THR A 119 11.42 4.90 -4.50
C THR A 119 10.88 6.29 -4.88
N GLU A 120 10.97 7.27 -3.97
CA GLU A 120 10.55 8.65 -4.24
C GLU A 120 11.34 9.27 -5.40
N ALA A 121 12.66 9.06 -5.47
CA ALA A 121 13.48 9.59 -6.54
C ALA A 121 13.04 9.07 -7.91
N VAL A 122 12.83 7.76 -8.04
CA VAL A 122 12.34 7.14 -9.29
C VAL A 122 10.95 7.66 -9.65
N LEU A 123 10.02 7.69 -8.70
CA LEU A 123 8.66 8.17 -8.97
C LEU A 123 8.63 9.66 -9.35
N ARG A 124 9.42 10.52 -8.71
CA ARG A 124 9.52 11.95 -9.07
C ARG A 124 10.15 12.15 -10.44
N ALA A 125 11.16 11.37 -10.80
CA ALA A 125 11.74 11.40 -12.15
C ALA A 125 10.67 11.05 -13.19
N ARG A 126 9.89 9.99 -12.95
CA ARG A 126 8.78 9.61 -13.84
C ARG A 126 7.68 10.68 -13.91
N ALA A 127 7.32 11.30 -12.78
CA ALA A 127 6.31 12.36 -12.74
C ALA A 127 6.70 13.59 -13.58
N VAL A 128 7.99 13.93 -13.62
CA VAL A 128 8.50 15.05 -14.44
C VAL A 128 8.41 14.76 -15.95
N GLU A 129 8.40 13.50 -16.36
CA GLU A 129 8.22 13.10 -17.76
C GLU A 129 6.76 13.17 -18.23
N CYS A 130 5.79 13.26 -17.32
CA CYS A 130 4.36 13.32 -17.64
C CYS A 130 3.92 14.76 -17.85
N GLU A 131 3.42 15.09 -19.04
CA GLU A 131 2.94 16.44 -19.38
C GLU A 131 1.72 16.86 -18.54
N GLU A 132 0.94 15.89 -18.05
CA GLU A 132 -0.24 16.09 -17.21
C GLU A 132 0.11 16.53 -15.79
N ILE A 133 1.37 16.36 -15.35
CA ILE A 133 1.78 16.61 -13.97
C ILE A 133 2.56 17.91 -13.85
N THR A 134 2.13 18.78 -12.95
CA THR A 134 2.94 19.90 -12.48
C THR A 134 3.44 19.59 -11.07
N LEU A 135 4.75 19.40 -10.89
CA LEU A 135 5.36 19.16 -9.58
C LEU A 135 5.91 20.47 -9.01
N LEU A 136 5.31 20.93 -7.90
CA LEU A 136 5.67 22.16 -7.21
C LEU A 136 6.28 21.83 -5.84
N THR A 137 7.61 21.90 -5.74
CA THR A 137 8.35 21.65 -4.50
C THR A 137 8.72 22.94 -3.77
N GLY A 138 8.87 22.90 -2.44
CA GLY A 138 9.13 24.07 -1.62
C GLY A 138 7.87 24.91 -1.33
N TRP A 139 6.67 24.32 -1.47
CA TRP A 139 5.40 24.97 -1.23
C TRP A 139 4.53 24.20 -0.24
N SER A 140 3.93 24.91 0.69
CA SER A 140 3.05 24.36 1.72
C SER A 140 1.59 24.70 1.44
N PHE A 141 0.71 23.79 1.81
CA PHE A 141 -0.72 24.02 1.89
C PHE A 141 -1.05 24.95 3.05
N ASP A 142 -1.89 25.95 2.82
CA ASP A 142 -2.40 26.87 3.86
C ASP A 142 -3.87 26.59 4.19
N THR A 143 -4.75 26.73 3.19
CA THR A 143 -6.21 26.60 3.37
C THR A 143 -6.85 26.07 2.10
N LEU A 144 -8.09 25.56 2.23
CA LEU A 144 -8.95 25.20 1.11
C LEU A 144 -10.37 25.71 1.32
N THR A 145 -11.05 25.94 0.20
CA THR A 145 -12.50 26.11 0.12
C THR A 145 -13.05 25.22 -1.00
N GLN A 146 -14.28 24.75 -0.88
CA GLN A 146 -14.96 23.99 -1.93
C GLN A 146 -16.40 24.47 -2.10
N ASP A 147 -16.91 24.35 -3.32
CA ASP A 147 -18.30 24.58 -3.72
C ASP A 147 -18.73 23.60 -4.81
N GLU A 148 -19.88 23.81 -5.42
CA GLU A 148 -20.39 22.97 -6.52
C GLU A 148 -19.48 22.99 -7.77
N GLY A 149 -18.75 24.08 -7.99
CA GLY A 149 -17.84 24.27 -9.14
C GLY A 149 -16.50 23.56 -8.99
N GLY A 150 -16.00 23.41 -7.76
CA GLY A 150 -14.67 22.84 -7.52
C GLY A 150 -14.08 23.13 -6.16
N VAL A 151 -12.76 23.11 -6.11
CA VAL A 151 -11.96 23.39 -4.91
C VAL A 151 -10.94 24.48 -5.22
N THR A 152 -10.68 25.32 -4.25
CA THR A 152 -9.65 26.37 -4.32
C THR A 152 -8.71 26.19 -3.12
N VAL A 153 -7.43 26.06 -3.40
CA VAL A 153 -6.37 25.85 -2.40
C VAL A 153 -5.42 27.04 -2.41
N ARG A 154 -5.17 27.59 -1.24
CA ARG A 154 -4.10 28.57 -1.03
C ARG A 154 -2.84 27.84 -0.59
N ILE A 155 -1.72 28.21 -1.21
CA ILE A 155 -0.38 27.68 -0.93
C ILE A 155 0.61 28.81 -0.69
N SER A 156 1.63 28.55 0.13
CA SER A 156 2.71 29.48 0.43
C SER A 156 4.08 28.85 0.22
N GLN A 157 5.04 29.65 -0.22
CA GLN A 157 6.42 29.22 -0.36
C GLN A 157 7.04 28.97 1.02
N THR A 158 7.71 27.83 1.22
CA THR A 158 8.27 27.45 2.53
C THR A 158 9.49 28.30 2.95
N SER A 159 10.16 28.92 2.00
CA SER A 159 11.36 29.75 2.22
C SER A 159 11.24 31.15 1.62
N GLY A 160 10.03 31.71 1.57
CA GLY A 160 9.74 33.04 1.00
C GLY A 160 8.37 33.54 1.42
N ASP A 161 7.99 34.70 0.89
CA ASP A 161 6.72 35.36 1.19
C ASP A 161 5.69 35.22 0.05
N GLU A 162 5.96 34.39 -0.95
CA GLU A 162 5.05 34.20 -2.07
C GLU A 162 3.86 33.31 -1.68
N HIS A 163 2.68 33.72 -2.13
CA HIS A 163 1.43 32.98 -1.98
C HIS A 163 0.76 32.82 -3.34
N HIS A 164 0.20 31.66 -3.59
CA HIS A 164 -0.60 31.39 -4.78
C HIS A 164 -1.94 30.78 -4.41
N THR A 165 -2.89 30.95 -5.31
CA THR A 165 -4.19 30.28 -5.26
C THR A 165 -4.30 29.37 -6.46
N VAL A 166 -4.62 28.09 -6.21
CA VAL A 166 -4.78 27.07 -7.24
C VAL A 166 -6.20 26.53 -7.17
N SER A 167 -6.86 26.42 -8.30
CA SER A 167 -8.21 25.87 -8.39
C SER A 167 -8.22 24.58 -9.21
N ALA A 168 -9.09 23.62 -8.81
CA ALA A 168 -9.27 22.34 -9.47
C ALA A 168 -10.69 21.79 -9.23
N ARG A 169 -10.99 20.65 -9.86
CA ARG A 169 -12.25 19.93 -9.60
C ARG A 169 -12.22 19.16 -8.29
N TYR A 170 -11.07 18.65 -7.91
CA TYR A 170 -10.85 17.86 -6.69
C TYR A 170 -9.51 18.19 -6.03
N VAL A 171 -9.42 17.94 -4.71
CA VAL A 171 -8.15 17.94 -3.97
C VAL A 171 -7.95 16.62 -3.24
N VAL A 172 -6.72 16.10 -3.22
CA VAL A 172 -6.35 14.90 -2.48
C VAL A 172 -5.21 15.21 -1.53
N GLY A 173 -5.45 15.05 -0.21
CA GLY A 173 -4.43 15.15 0.82
C GLY A 173 -3.62 13.86 0.93
N CYS A 174 -2.35 13.91 0.53
CA CYS A 174 -1.32 12.88 0.73
C CYS A 174 -0.23 13.42 1.67
N ASP A 175 -0.59 14.28 2.61
CA ASP A 175 0.24 15.19 3.40
C ASP A 175 0.64 14.63 4.77
N GLY A 176 0.46 13.31 4.93
CA GLY A 176 0.96 12.55 6.07
C GLY A 176 0.03 12.56 7.28
N ALA A 177 0.44 11.88 8.37
CA ALA A 177 -0.41 11.59 9.53
C ALA A 177 -1.01 12.82 10.22
N ARG A 178 -0.36 13.99 10.13
CA ARG A 178 -0.87 15.26 10.67
C ARG A 178 -1.68 16.07 9.67
N SER A 179 -2.10 15.52 8.58
CA SER A 179 -2.75 16.11 7.40
C SER A 179 -3.52 17.41 7.67
N PRO A 180 -3.02 18.57 7.27
CA PRO A 180 -3.78 19.81 7.28
C PRO A 180 -4.97 19.80 6.30
N VAL A 181 -4.89 19.05 5.18
CA VAL A 181 -6.02 18.88 4.25
C VAL A 181 -7.17 18.16 4.94
N ARG A 182 -6.91 17.03 5.65
CA ARG A 182 -7.94 16.33 6.42
C ARG A 182 -8.62 17.25 7.43
N GLN A 183 -7.83 18.04 8.17
CA GLN A 183 -8.35 18.98 9.17
C GLN A 183 -9.19 20.09 8.53
N ALA A 184 -8.70 20.68 7.44
CA ALA A 184 -9.43 21.73 6.71
C ALA A 184 -10.75 21.24 6.11
N ALA A 185 -10.82 19.96 5.69
CA ALA A 185 -12.05 19.32 5.23
C ALA A 185 -13.00 18.98 6.38
N GLY A 186 -12.57 19.08 7.64
CA GLY A 186 -13.34 18.64 8.79
C GLY A 186 -13.62 17.13 8.77
N ILE A 187 -12.65 16.34 8.30
CA ILE A 187 -12.66 14.89 8.39
C ILE A 187 -12.04 14.49 9.72
N THR A 188 -12.82 13.84 10.57
CA THR A 188 -12.39 13.33 11.88
C THR A 188 -11.60 12.04 11.74
N GLN A 189 -10.83 11.68 12.77
CA GLN A 189 -10.11 10.43 12.86
C GLN A 189 -10.14 9.87 14.27
N THR A 190 -10.21 8.57 14.37
CA THR A 190 -9.95 7.84 15.61
C THR A 190 -8.44 7.58 15.72
N THR A 191 -7.88 7.86 16.89
CA THR A 191 -6.46 7.57 17.18
C THR A 191 -6.39 6.73 18.44
N ASP A 192 -5.74 5.59 18.34
CA ASP A 192 -5.46 4.72 19.48
C ASP A 192 -3.98 4.95 19.90
N PRO A 193 -3.75 5.64 21.02
CA PRO A 193 -2.42 5.89 21.53
C PRO A 193 -1.89 4.63 22.21
N HIS A 194 -0.71 4.20 21.81
CA HIS A 194 -0.02 3.06 22.42
C HIS A 194 0.97 3.48 23.52
N ASP A 195 1.05 4.78 23.87
CA ASP A 195 1.96 5.36 24.86
C ASP A 195 3.41 4.83 24.76
N ARG A 196 3.86 4.62 23.51
CA ARG A 196 5.19 4.11 23.20
C ARG A 196 5.96 5.10 22.33
N LEU A 197 7.09 5.51 22.86
CA LEU A 197 8.11 6.24 22.08
C LEU A 197 8.93 5.20 21.31
N MET A 198 9.05 5.37 20.01
CA MET A 198 9.84 4.53 19.13
C MET A 198 11.10 5.28 18.72
N ALA A 199 12.23 4.59 18.73
CA ALA A 199 13.46 5.08 18.11
C ALA A 199 13.62 4.50 16.71
N LEU A 200 14.11 5.33 15.79
CA LEU A 200 14.68 4.92 14.51
C LEU A 200 16.17 5.27 14.54
N LEU A 201 16.99 4.25 14.47
CA LEU A 201 18.45 4.37 14.36
C LEU A 201 18.84 4.01 12.92
N VAL A 202 19.65 4.85 12.28
CA VAL A 202 20.34 4.51 11.03
C VAL A 202 21.82 4.55 11.32
N PHE A 203 22.53 3.51 10.94
CA PHE A 203 23.93 3.34 11.35
C PHE A 203 24.69 2.41 10.40
N ASN A 204 26.02 2.52 10.43
CA ASN A 204 26.92 1.59 9.77
C ASN A 204 27.53 0.64 10.81
N SER A 205 27.61 -0.65 10.48
CA SER A 205 28.28 -1.68 11.29
C SER A 205 28.73 -2.85 10.40
N ARG A 206 30.04 -3.00 10.26
CA ARG A 206 30.65 -4.12 9.56
C ARG A 206 30.57 -5.41 10.38
N GLN A 207 30.81 -5.32 11.70
CA GLN A 207 30.74 -6.50 12.57
C GLN A 207 29.33 -7.09 12.64
N LEU A 208 28.28 -6.25 12.55
CA LEU A 208 26.90 -6.73 12.46
C LEU A 208 26.66 -7.48 11.16
N ASP A 209 27.19 -6.98 10.04
CA ASP A 209 27.12 -7.65 8.75
C ASP A 209 27.75 -9.04 8.78
N GLU A 210 28.98 -9.13 9.31
CA GLU A 210 29.71 -10.40 9.50
C GLU A 210 28.93 -11.38 10.39
N LYS A 211 28.36 -10.91 11.50
CA LYS A 211 27.60 -11.76 12.43
C LYS A 211 26.31 -12.30 11.81
N LEU A 212 25.55 -11.45 11.12
CA LEU A 212 24.27 -11.84 10.51
C LEU A 212 24.43 -12.62 9.20
N SER A 213 25.64 -12.73 8.65
CA SER A 213 25.92 -13.55 7.46
C SER A 213 25.59 -15.03 7.64
N VAL A 214 25.52 -15.52 8.88
CA VAL A 214 25.10 -16.91 9.21
C VAL A 214 23.68 -17.23 8.74
N TYR A 215 22.85 -16.21 8.54
CA TYR A 215 21.48 -16.35 8.04
C TYR A 215 21.37 -16.26 6.50
N GLY A 216 22.52 -16.18 5.80
CA GLY A 216 22.54 -16.04 4.33
C GLY A 216 22.00 -14.68 3.86
N ASP A 217 21.35 -14.69 2.70
CA ASP A 217 20.88 -13.48 2.01
C ASP A 217 19.58 -12.90 2.64
N LYS A 218 19.55 -12.73 3.96
CA LYS A 218 18.41 -12.12 4.65
C LYS A 218 18.62 -10.62 4.84
N THR A 219 17.54 -9.87 4.71
CA THR A 219 17.58 -8.40 4.76
C THR A 219 16.82 -7.80 5.91
N ILE A 220 15.96 -8.57 6.58
CA ILE A 220 15.14 -8.11 7.71
C ILE A 220 15.21 -9.12 8.85
N PHE A 221 15.21 -8.60 10.08
CA PHE A 221 15.31 -9.38 11.30
C PHE A 221 14.34 -8.80 12.33
N ASN A 222 13.62 -9.66 13.03
CA ASN A 222 12.74 -9.27 14.12
C ASN A 222 13.11 -10.07 15.38
N ALA A 223 13.38 -9.40 16.49
CA ALA A 223 13.60 -10.05 17.77
C ALA A 223 12.35 -9.93 18.64
N ILE A 224 11.76 -11.08 18.98
CA ILE A 224 10.62 -11.22 19.90
C ILE A 224 11.19 -11.25 21.31
N ASN A 225 11.14 -10.09 21.98
CA ASN A 225 11.80 -9.89 23.27
C ASN A 225 10.76 -9.64 24.37
N PRO A 226 10.76 -10.42 25.48
CA PRO A 226 9.84 -10.21 26.62
C PRO A 226 9.84 -8.77 27.15
N ASP A 227 11.01 -8.10 27.20
CA ASP A 227 11.15 -6.73 27.68
C ASP A 227 10.37 -5.71 26.80
N MET A 228 9.99 -6.10 25.58
CA MET A 228 9.31 -5.24 24.63
C MET A 228 7.78 -5.35 24.68
N ASN A 229 7.23 -6.27 25.49
CA ASN A 229 5.80 -6.43 25.70
C ASN A 229 5.00 -6.58 24.38
N GLY A 230 5.50 -7.46 23.49
CA GLY A 230 4.92 -7.74 22.17
C GLY A 230 5.29 -6.74 21.06
N TYR A 231 5.95 -5.62 21.38
CA TYR A 231 6.44 -4.70 20.37
C TYR A 231 7.75 -5.19 19.75
N TRP A 232 7.91 -4.94 18.45
CA TRP A 232 9.04 -5.45 17.70
C TRP A 232 10.34 -4.69 17.95
N GLN A 233 11.44 -5.43 18.01
CA GLN A 233 12.78 -4.94 17.74
C GLN A 233 13.08 -5.32 16.28
N PHE A 234 12.98 -4.38 15.37
CA PHE A 234 13.04 -4.62 13.94
C PHE A 234 14.31 -4.02 13.34
N LEU A 235 15.14 -4.86 12.76
CA LEU A 235 16.40 -4.52 12.13
C LEU A 235 16.32 -4.81 10.63
N GLY A 236 16.89 -3.95 9.79
CA GLY A 236 16.97 -4.21 8.36
C GLY A 236 18.19 -3.60 7.71
N ARG A 237 18.66 -4.25 6.64
CA ARG A 237 19.69 -3.70 5.76
C ARG A 237 19.13 -2.52 4.98
N VAL A 238 19.91 -1.45 4.83
CA VAL A 238 19.64 -0.35 3.90
C VAL A 238 20.28 -0.69 2.54
N ASP A 239 21.49 -1.22 2.58
CA ASP A 239 22.29 -1.64 1.42
C ASP A 239 23.23 -2.81 1.79
N LEU A 240 24.18 -3.11 0.90
CA LEU A 240 25.25 -4.09 1.16
C LEU A 240 26.58 -3.47 1.63
N ASP A 241 26.62 -2.14 1.81
CA ASP A 241 27.78 -1.41 2.34
C ASP A 241 27.76 -1.29 3.88
N CYS A 242 27.12 -2.28 4.55
CA CYS A 242 26.98 -2.37 6.01
C CYS A 242 26.11 -1.26 6.62
N ASN A 243 25.24 -0.62 5.86
CA ASN A 243 24.27 0.34 6.39
C ASN A 243 22.98 -0.35 6.83
N TRP A 244 22.56 0.00 8.03
CA TRP A 244 21.43 -0.63 8.73
C TRP A 244 20.45 0.39 9.26
N PHE A 245 19.20 -0.01 9.44
CA PHE A 245 18.24 0.70 10.26
C PHE A 245 17.70 -0.21 11.36
N PHE A 246 17.36 0.37 12.50
CA PHE A 246 16.77 -0.35 13.63
C PHE A 246 15.61 0.45 14.21
N HIS A 247 14.47 -0.21 14.39
CA HIS A 247 13.29 0.33 15.05
C HIS A 247 13.02 -0.45 16.33
N ALA A 248 12.86 0.24 17.45
CA ALA A 248 12.44 -0.39 18.69
C ALA A 248 11.75 0.62 19.63
N PRO A 249 10.88 0.16 20.55
CA PRO A 249 10.40 0.99 21.64
C PRO A 249 11.53 1.38 22.57
N VAL A 250 11.46 2.63 23.05
CA VAL A 250 12.36 3.17 24.07
C VAL A 250 11.54 3.80 25.20
N PRO A 251 12.10 3.97 26.40
CA PRO A 251 11.40 4.62 27.52
C PRO A 251 10.86 6.00 27.13
N ALA A 252 9.72 6.40 27.70
CA ALA A 252 9.19 7.72 27.53
C ALA A 252 10.20 8.78 28.01
N GLY A 253 10.34 9.88 27.26
CA GLY A 253 11.32 10.92 27.57
C GLY A 253 12.76 10.63 27.15
N THR A 254 13.00 9.53 26.41
CA THR A 254 14.30 9.27 25.78
C THR A 254 14.66 10.38 24.80
N THR A 255 15.90 10.87 24.89
CA THR A 255 16.51 11.81 23.95
C THR A 255 17.83 11.26 23.44
N ARG A 256 18.47 11.96 22.50
CA ARG A 256 19.79 11.57 22.00
C ARG A 256 20.88 11.65 23.07
N GLU A 257 20.71 12.51 24.05
CA GLU A 257 21.70 12.83 25.08
C GLU A 257 21.57 11.97 26.33
N ASN A 258 20.38 11.43 26.63
CA ASN A 258 20.09 10.73 27.89
C ASN A 258 20.01 9.20 27.75
N PHE A 259 20.27 8.64 26.56
CA PHE A 259 20.12 7.20 26.33
C PHE A 259 21.32 6.63 25.56
N ASP A 260 21.82 5.48 26.02
CA ASP A 260 22.92 4.77 25.37
C ASP A 260 22.39 3.85 24.26
N PHE A 261 22.32 4.39 23.04
CA PHE A 261 21.86 3.64 21.86
C PHE A 261 22.83 2.57 21.43
N HIS A 262 24.13 2.69 21.75
CA HIS A 262 25.12 1.65 21.45
C HIS A 262 24.86 0.40 22.29
N ALA A 263 24.79 0.54 23.61
CA ALA A 263 24.46 -0.56 24.52
C ALA A 263 23.07 -1.15 24.22
N PHE A 264 22.11 -0.33 23.81
CA PHE A 264 20.78 -0.78 23.42
C PHE A 264 20.80 -1.69 22.19
N LEU A 265 21.58 -1.33 21.15
CA LEU A 265 21.78 -2.15 19.97
C LEU A 265 22.53 -3.45 20.28
N GLU A 266 23.61 -3.40 21.06
CA GLU A 266 24.35 -4.60 21.46
C GLU A 266 23.46 -5.59 22.22
N LYS A 267 22.59 -5.08 23.10
CA LYS A 267 21.59 -5.90 23.81
C LYS A 267 20.61 -6.56 22.83
N ALA A 268 20.13 -5.84 21.81
CA ALA A 268 19.22 -6.38 20.81
C ALA A 268 19.92 -7.39 19.89
N VAL A 269 21.17 -7.16 19.55
CA VAL A 269 21.99 -8.10 18.74
C VAL A 269 22.33 -9.34 19.55
N GLY A 270 22.61 -9.19 20.84
CA GLY A 270 23.10 -10.25 21.72
C GLY A 270 24.61 -10.44 21.66
N ALA A 271 25.37 -9.49 21.13
CA ALA A 271 26.81 -9.50 21.01
C ALA A 271 27.35 -8.07 20.84
N PRO A 272 28.61 -7.80 21.20
CA PRO A 272 29.27 -6.54 20.89
C PRO A 272 29.38 -6.31 19.39
N ILE A 273 29.18 -5.05 18.96
CA ILE A 273 29.31 -4.59 17.58
C ILE A 273 29.95 -3.21 17.51
N ASP A 274 30.62 -2.92 16.40
CA ASP A 274 31.00 -1.56 16.04
C ASP A 274 29.78 -0.79 15.52
N VAL A 275 29.61 0.47 15.90
CA VAL A 275 28.47 1.29 15.45
C VAL A 275 28.92 2.71 15.16
N THR A 276 28.57 3.19 13.97
CA THR A 276 28.62 4.62 13.64
C THR A 276 27.21 5.08 13.28
N PHE A 277 26.62 5.96 14.11
CA PHE A 277 25.27 6.46 13.89
C PHE A 277 25.27 7.58 12.85
N ASP A 278 24.44 7.42 11.81
CA ASP A 278 24.13 8.46 10.84
C ASP A 278 22.90 9.28 11.22
N TYR A 279 21.90 8.58 11.84
CA TYR A 279 20.65 9.21 12.23
C TYR A 279 20.06 8.54 13.47
N VAL A 280 19.56 9.37 14.39
CA VAL A 280 18.74 8.97 15.53
C VAL A 280 17.48 9.84 15.52
N GLY A 281 16.34 9.23 15.38
CA GLY A 281 15.03 9.89 15.36
C GLY A 281 14.03 9.21 16.25
N PHE A 282 12.98 9.96 16.62
CA PHE A 282 11.92 9.48 17.50
C PHE A 282 10.56 9.74 16.88
N TRP A 283 9.62 8.86 17.16
CA TRP A 283 8.23 9.02 16.80
C TRP A 283 7.33 8.30 17.81
N GLU A 284 6.14 8.83 18.03
CA GLU A 284 5.15 8.20 18.89
C GLU A 284 4.37 7.15 18.09
N LEU A 285 4.28 5.96 18.65
CA LEU A 285 3.50 4.89 18.06
C LEU A 285 2.02 5.21 18.21
N ARG A 286 1.32 5.33 17.09
CA ARG A 286 -0.11 5.62 17.02
C ARG A 286 -0.75 4.76 15.95
N LEU A 287 -1.96 4.32 16.21
CA LEU A 287 -2.85 3.74 15.22
C LEU A 287 -3.96 4.76 14.95
N SER A 288 -3.94 5.34 13.77
CA SER A 288 -4.94 6.36 13.39
C SER A 288 -5.69 5.92 12.15
N LEU A 289 -7.00 6.13 12.17
CA LEU A 289 -7.89 5.83 11.06
C LEU A 289 -8.90 6.97 10.93
N ALA A 290 -8.94 7.62 9.76
CA ALA A 290 -9.94 8.64 9.46
C ALA A 290 -11.31 8.00 9.28
N ASP A 291 -12.36 8.66 9.80
CA ASP A 291 -13.73 8.13 9.78
C ASP A 291 -14.29 8.07 8.35
N ASN A 292 -13.81 8.95 7.48
CA ASN A 292 -14.09 8.98 6.04
C ASN A 292 -12.83 9.34 5.26
N TYR A 293 -12.72 8.84 4.02
CA TYR A 293 -11.61 9.16 3.14
C TYR A 293 -11.95 10.24 2.10
N GLY A 294 -13.19 10.72 2.12
CA GLY A 294 -13.64 11.81 1.27
C GLY A 294 -14.76 12.62 1.89
N LYS A 295 -14.83 13.93 1.55
CA LYS A 295 -15.92 14.83 1.92
C LYS A 295 -16.14 15.88 0.83
N GLY A 296 -17.19 15.71 0.07
CA GLY A 296 -17.44 16.51 -1.13
C GLY A 296 -16.35 16.28 -2.18
N ARG A 297 -15.59 17.32 -2.50
CA ARG A 297 -14.51 17.28 -3.50
C ARG A 297 -13.11 17.08 -2.90
N VAL A 298 -13.03 16.86 -1.59
CA VAL A 298 -11.78 16.67 -0.85
C VAL A 298 -11.62 15.21 -0.46
N PHE A 299 -10.51 14.60 -0.86
CA PHE A 299 -10.14 13.21 -0.54
C PHE A 299 -8.81 13.18 0.22
N ILE A 300 -8.55 12.07 0.90
CA ILE A 300 -7.28 11.82 1.61
C ILE A 300 -6.79 10.40 1.30
N ALA A 301 -5.47 10.21 1.24
CA ALA A 301 -4.84 8.93 0.94
C ALA A 301 -3.54 8.73 1.75
N GLY A 302 -3.14 7.47 1.94
CA GLY A 302 -1.97 7.09 2.71
C GLY A 302 -2.05 7.54 4.16
N ASP A 303 -0.92 8.00 4.72
CA ASP A 303 -0.84 8.41 6.13
C ASP A 303 -1.82 9.55 6.51
N ALA A 304 -2.35 10.30 5.54
CA ALA A 304 -3.39 11.29 5.79
C ALA A 304 -4.74 10.65 6.17
N ALA A 305 -5.02 9.47 5.65
CA ALA A 305 -6.22 8.70 5.92
C ALA A 305 -6.03 7.69 7.06
N HIS A 306 -4.85 7.09 7.16
CA HIS A 306 -4.55 6.04 8.11
C HIS A 306 -3.05 5.96 8.40
N SER A 307 -2.70 5.71 9.65
CA SER A 307 -1.30 5.51 10.03
C SER A 307 -1.17 4.41 11.07
N HIS A 308 -0.07 3.67 11.01
CA HIS A 308 0.24 2.56 11.89
C HIS A 308 1.76 2.38 12.04
N PRO A 309 2.22 1.61 13.06
CA PRO A 309 3.62 1.22 13.16
C PRO A 309 4.07 0.42 11.93
N PRO A 310 5.37 0.39 11.62
CA PRO A 310 5.90 -0.24 10.40
C PRO A 310 5.80 -1.77 10.36
N TYR A 311 4.98 -2.36 11.21
CA TYR A 311 4.77 -3.80 11.33
C TYR A 311 4.14 -4.36 10.04
N GLY A 312 4.71 -5.46 9.55
CA GLY A 312 4.28 -6.08 8.31
C GLY A 312 4.64 -5.32 7.03
N GLY A 313 5.14 -4.07 7.14
CA GLY A 313 5.46 -3.23 5.98
C GLY A 313 4.25 -2.85 5.14
N TYR A 314 3.08 -2.71 5.76
CA TYR A 314 1.81 -2.44 5.05
C TYR A 314 1.66 -0.97 4.64
N GLY A 315 2.22 0.01 5.38
CA GLY A 315 1.87 1.43 5.27
C GLY A 315 1.98 2.00 3.86
N VAL A 316 3.17 2.05 3.29
CA VAL A 316 3.38 2.60 1.94
C VAL A 316 2.62 1.79 0.87
N ASN A 317 2.55 0.46 1.04
CA ASN A 317 1.84 -0.42 0.11
C ASN A 317 0.32 -0.17 0.12
N THR A 318 -0.27 0.02 1.29
CA THR A 318 -1.68 0.39 1.45
C THR A 318 -1.95 1.77 0.87
N GLY A 319 -1.03 2.73 1.07
CA GLY A 319 -1.14 4.07 0.48
C GLY A 319 -1.06 4.07 -1.05
N PHE A 320 -0.23 3.23 -1.67
CA PHE A 320 -0.23 3.05 -3.13
C PHE A 320 -1.53 2.42 -3.63
N GLU A 321 -2.13 1.52 -2.87
CA GLU A 321 -3.44 0.96 -3.21
C GLU A 321 -4.56 2.01 -3.08
N ASP A 322 -4.48 2.93 -2.09
CA ASP A 322 -5.41 4.07 -2.02
C ASP A 322 -5.30 4.94 -3.28
N ALA A 323 -4.07 5.29 -3.67
CA ALA A 323 -3.81 6.06 -4.89
C ALA A 323 -4.40 5.38 -6.13
N ARG A 324 -4.18 4.07 -6.26
CA ARG A 324 -4.68 3.28 -7.38
C ARG A 324 -6.20 3.15 -7.42
N ASN A 325 -6.82 2.95 -6.25
CA ASN A 325 -8.27 2.85 -6.12
C ASN A 325 -8.97 4.18 -6.41
N LEU A 326 -8.40 5.31 -5.93
CA LEU A 326 -8.98 6.62 -6.10
C LEU A 326 -8.79 7.20 -7.51
N SER A 327 -7.62 6.98 -8.12
CA SER A 327 -7.25 7.63 -9.39
C SER A 327 -8.20 7.30 -10.54
N TRP A 328 -8.56 6.02 -10.72
CA TRP A 328 -9.46 5.63 -11.79
C TRP A 328 -10.90 6.14 -11.57
N LYS A 329 -11.34 6.22 -10.31
CA LYS A 329 -12.66 6.75 -9.94
C LYS A 329 -12.75 8.25 -10.21
N LEU A 330 -11.71 9.00 -9.85
CA LEU A 330 -11.60 10.42 -10.20
C LEU A 330 -11.61 10.62 -11.72
N ALA A 331 -10.81 9.82 -12.45
CA ALA A 331 -10.76 9.87 -13.90
C ALA A 331 -12.12 9.57 -14.53
N ALA A 332 -12.82 8.55 -14.05
CA ALA A 332 -14.16 8.18 -14.51
C ALA A 332 -15.16 9.32 -14.35
N CYS A 333 -15.19 9.96 -13.18
CA CYS A 333 -16.08 11.09 -12.91
C CYS A 333 -15.72 12.33 -13.74
N LEU A 334 -14.42 12.62 -13.91
CA LEU A 334 -13.94 13.74 -14.72
C LEU A 334 -14.24 13.55 -16.21
N GLN A 335 -14.21 12.32 -16.69
CA GLN A 335 -14.48 11.93 -18.09
C GLN A 335 -15.97 11.65 -18.36
N GLY A 336 -16.83 11.68 -17.32
CA GLY A 336 -18.29 11.61 -17.45
C GLY A 336 -18.88 10.20 -17.59
N TRP A 337 -18.09 9.13 -17.31
CA TRP A 337 -18.58 7.76 -17.28
C TRP A 337 -18.63 7.13 -15.87
N GLY A 338 -18.22 7.87 -14.85
CA GLY A 338 -18.41 7.53 -13.45
C GLY A 338 -19.71 8.11 -12.92
N GLY A 339 -20.51 7.27 -12.24
CA GLY A 339 -21.77 7.66 -11.64
C GLY A 339 -21.60 8.36 -10.29
N GLU A 340 -22.73 8.78 -9.72
CA GLU A 340 -22.79 9.59 -8.50
C GLU A 340 -22.17 8.90 -7.29
N HIS A 341 -22.37 7.56 -7.16
CA HIS A 341 -21.87 6.78 -6.02
C HIS A 341 -20.45 6.25 -6.20
N LEU A 342 -19.80 6.51 -7.35
CA LEU A 342 -18.48 5.92 -7.62
C LEU A 342 -17.41 6.41 -6.64
N LEU A 343 -17.38 7.71 -6.33
CA LEU A 343 -16.39 8.28 -5.41
C LEU A 343 -16.66 7.93 -3.95
N GLU A 344 -17.92 7.71 -3.57
CA GLU A 344 -18.29 7.25 -2.22
C GLU A 344 -17.74 5.84 -1.94
N SER A 345 -17.67 5.01 -2.97
CA SER A 345 -17.11 3.66 -2.87
C SER A 345 -15.64 3.65 -2.45
N TYR A 346 -14.90 4.76 -2.58
CA TYR A 346 -13.51 4.85 -2.12
C TYR A 346 -13.39 4.61 -0.61
N THR A 347 -14.21 5.31 0.19
CA THR A 347 -14.25 5.07 1.63
C THR A 347 -14.79 3.66 1.94
N ALA A 348 -15.86 3.23 1.28
CA ALA A 348 -16.47 1.91 1.50
C ALA A 348 -15.52 0.73 1.23
N GLU A 349 -14.56 0.92 0.34
CA GLU A 349 -13.55 -0.08 0.00
C GLU A 349 -12.31 0.01 0.89
N ARG A 350 -11.71 1.22 1.02
CA ARG A 350 -10.39 1.37 1.62
C ARG A 350 -10.40 1.42 3.14
N HIS A 351 -11.41 2.04 3.75
CA HIS A 351 -11.52 2.12 5.21
C HIS A 351 -11.63 0.73 5.88
N PRO A 352 -12.52 -0.20 5.45
CA PRO A 352 -12.60 -1.53 6.08
C PRO A 352 -11.33 -2.36 5.87
N VAL A 353 -10.67 -2.23 4.72
CA VAL A 353 -9.39 -2.91 4.45
C VAL A 353 -8.33 -2.46 5.46
N PHE A 354 -8.23 -1.15 5.72
CA PHE A 354 -7.25 -0.69 6.69
C PHE A 354 -7.64 -1.05 8.13
N ALA A 355 -8.93 -0.97 8.50
CA ALA A 355 -9.41 -1.42 9.80
C ALA A 355 -9.02 -2.89 10.06
N SER A 356 -9.27 -3.78 9.09
CA SER A 356 -8.86 -5.19 9.16
C SER A 356 -7.33 -5.36 9.18
N THR A 357 -6.57 -4.56 8.41
CA THR A 357 -5.09 -4.57 8.47
C THR A 357 -4.59 -4.22 9.87
N ARG A 358 -5.19 -3.21 10.50
CA ARG A 358 -4.87 -2.79 11.86
C ARG A 358 -5.19 -3.89 12.88
N ASP A 359 -6.42 -4.40 12.85
CA ASP A 359 -6.95 -5.27 13.91
C ASP A 359 -6.49 -6.73 13.75
N ASP A 360 -6.58 -7.28 12.53
CA ASP A 360 -6.35 -8.70 12.26
C ASP A 360 -4.87 -9.04 12.02
N PHE A 361 -4.02 -8.04 11.74
CA PHE A 361 -2.59 -8.26 11.46
C PHE A 361 -1.69 -7.52 12.45
N ILE A 362 -1.83 -6.21 12.60
CA ILE A 362 -0.88 -5.42 13.41
C ILE A 362 -1.12 -5.61 14.91
N LEU A 363 -2.32 -5.33 15.39
CA LEU A 363 -2.68 -5.48 16.81
C LEU A 363 -2.62 -6.94 17.25
N LYS A 364 -3.13 -7.83 16.41
CA LYS A 364 -3.10 -9.27 16.66
C LYS A 364 -1.66 -9.75 16.85
N SER A 365 -0.70 -9.35 15.99
CA SER A 365 0.69 -9.77 16.13
C SER A 365 1.33 -9.26 17.42
N ILE A 366 1.03 -8.03 17.85
CA ILE A 366 1.52 -7.48 19.13
C ILE A 366 0.98 -8.29 20.32
N ILE A 367 -0.30 -8.66 20.27
CA ILE A 367 -0.95 -9.46 21.32
C ILE A 367 -0.34 -10.87 21.37
N GLU A 368 -0.25 -11.54 20.22
CA GLU A 368 0.31 -12.90 20.11
C GLU A 368 1.78 -12.98 20.57
N ASP A 369 2.60 -11.98 20.23
CA ASP A 369 3.99 -11.89 20.67
C ASP A 369 4.07 -11.71 22.19
N ARG A 370 3.21 -10.88 22.78
CA ARG A 370 3.11 -10.68 24.22
C ARG A 370 2.70 -11.96 24.94
N GLU A 371 1.59 -12.55 24.53
CA GLU A 371 1.07 -13.79 25.12
C GLU A 371 2.09 -14.92 25.03
N PHE A 372 2.79 -15.03 23.90
CA PHE A 372 3.86 -16.01 23.74
C PHE A 372 5.00 -15.79 24.74
N THR A 373 5.49 -14.56 24.88
CA THR A 373 6.61 -14.25 25.78
C THR A 373 6.23 -14.33 27.25
N ASP A 374 4.96 -14.09 27.60
CA ASP A 374 4.44 -14.26 28.95
C ASP A 374 4.27 -15.74 29.34
N ALA A 375 3.87 -16.58 28.37
CA ALA A 375 3.60 -17.99 28.61
C ALA A 375 4.85 -18.89 28.56
N TYR A 376 5.85 -18.53 27.73
CA TYR A 376 6.99 -19.42 27.43
C TYR A 376 8.33 -18.74 27.68
N ASN A 377 9.09 -19.31 28.64
CA ASN A 377 10.44 -18.85 28.97
C ASN A 377 11.42 -20.06 28.99
N PRO A 378 12.44 -20.10 28.12
CA PRO A 378 13.37 -21.23 28.03
C PRO A 378 14.22 -21.41 29.28
N ASP A 379 14.37 -20.37 30.12
CA ASP A 379 15.13 -20.45 31.37
C ASP A 379 14.33 -21.15 32.49
N LEU A 380 12.99 -21.21 32.37
CA LEU A 380 12.07 -21.83 33.31
C LEU A 380 11.62 -23.22 32.84
N ASP A 381 11.25 -23.36 31.57
CA ASP A 381 10.80 -24.60 30.94
C ASP A 381 11.31 -24.69 29.49
N LEU A 382 12.50 -25.27 29.33
CA LEU A 382 13.13 -25.42 28.02
C LEU A 382 12.35 -26.35 27.08
N ALA A 383 11.70 -27.38 27.58
CA ALA A 383 11.00 -28.37 26.77
C ALA A 383 9.69 -27.76 26.22
N GLY A 384 8.88 -27.16 27.09
CA GLY A 384 7.66 -26.48 26.71
C GLY A 384 7.91 -25.30 25.77
N PHE A 385 8.99 -24.53 26.03
CA PHE A 385 9.39 -23.45 25.13
C PHE A 385 9.74 -23.96 23.73
N LYS A 386 10.58 -25.00 23.61
CA LYS A 386 10.98 -25.55 22.30
C LYS A 386 9.78 -26.07 21.50
N GLU A 387 8.84 -26.72 22.17
CA GLU A 387 7.61 -27.19 21.52
C GLU A 387 6.76 -26.02 21.03
N ALA A 388 6.53 -25.00 21.85
CA ALA A 388 5.76 -23.82 21.50
C ALA A 388 6.43 -23.01 20.38
N TRP A 389 7.76 -22.85 20.45
CA TRP A 389 8.56 -22.18 19.42
C TRP A 389 8.48 -22.92 18.08
N GLY A 390 8.57 -24.25 18.11
CA GLY A 390 8.42 -25.09 16.92
C GLY A 390 7.04 -24.96 16.27
N ARG A 391 5.96 -24.92 17.07
CA ARG A 391 4.60 -24.69 16.54
C ARG A 391 4.49 -23.31 15.91
N ARG A 392 5.04 -22.27 16.53
CA ARG A 392 5.09 -20.92 16.00
C ARG A 392 5.82 -20.86 14.66
N ALA A 393 7.04 -21.41 14.62
CA ALA A 393 7.85 -21.46 13.41
C ALA A 393 7.14 -22.17 12.22
N ALA A 394 6.34 -23.18 12.51
CA ALA A 394 5.57 -23.90 11.48
C ALA A 394 4.34 -23.13 10.98
N GLY A 395 3.82 -22.17 11.75
CA GLY A 395 2.57 -21.45 11.45
C GLY A 395 2.72 -19.98 11.02
N ASP A 396 3.92 -19.42 11.12
CA ASP A 396 4.13 -17.96 11.12
C ASP A 396 4.24 -17.30 9.73
N ASP A 397 3.52 -17.81 8.73
CA ASP A 397 3.37 -17.11 7.45
C ASP A 397 2.00 -16.41 7.28
N SER A 398 1.20 -16.34 8.34
CA SER A 398 -0.16 -15.78 8.29
C SER A 398 -0.18 -14.32 7.83
N MET A 399 0.79 -13.51 8.25
CA MET A 399 0.96 -12.11 7.82
C MET A 399 1.22 -11.96 6.31
N VAL A 400 1.60 -13.03 5.63
CA VAL A 400 1.82 -13.04 4.17
C VAL A 400 0.69 -13.77 3.47
N THR A 401 0.41 -15.02 3.87
CA THR A 401 -0.50 -15.91 3.15
C THR A 401 -1.97 -15.61 3.38
N GLN A 402 -2.32 -14.98 4.51
CA GLN A 402 -3.68 -14.56 4.85
C GLN A 402 -3.95 -13.08 4.59
N TYR A 403 -2.91 -12.27 4.32
CA TYR A 403 -3.07 -10.87 3.97
C TYR A 403 -3.49 -10.75 2.50
N LEU A 404 -4.77 -10.61 2.27
CA LEU A 404 -5.38 -10.45 0.95
C LEU A 404 -6.45 -9.35 1.01
N PRO A 405 -6.09 -8.07 0.81
CA PRO A 405 -7.06 -6.99 0.72
C PRO A 405 -8.12 -7.25 -0.37
N HIS A 406 -9.40 -7.06 0.00
CA HIS A 406 -10.52 -7.27 -0.92
C HIS A 406 -11.68 -6.31 -0.62
N TYR A 407 -12.52 -6.09 -1.63
CA TYR A 407 -13.65 -5.17 -1.63
C TYR A 407 -14.99 -5.90 -1.76
N ALA A 408 -15.10 -7.11 -1.23
CA ALA A 408 -16.30 -7.95 -1.38
C ALA A 408 -17.60 -7.29 -0.88
N GLY A 409 -17.51 -6.34 0.05
CA GLY A 409 -18.64 -5.55 0.56
C GLY A 409 -18.83 -4.19 -0.13
N SER A 410 -18.14 -3.95 -1.25
CA SER A 410 -18.25 -2.68 -1.98
C SER A 410 -19.60 -2.54 -2.69
N PRO A 411 -20.23 -1.35 -2.66
CA PRO A 411 -21.48 -1.10 -3.38
C PRO A 411 -21.33 -1.21 -4.91
N ILE A 412 -20.12 -1.01 -5.44
CA ILE A 412 -19.82 -1.09 -6.88
C ILE A 412 -19.33 -2.47 -7.33
N VAL A 413 -19.53 -3.50 -6.53
CA VAL A 413 -19.16 -4.88 -6.82
C VAL A 413 -20.41 -5.76 -6.85
N CYS A 414 -20.54 -6.58 -7.87
CA CYS A 414 -21.63 -7.56 -8.00
C CYS A 414 -21.26 -8.84 -7.27
N GLY A 415 -21.22 -8.78 -5.94
CA GLY A 415 -20.84 -9.88 -5.04
C GLY A 415 -22.01 -10.44 -4.25
N GLN A 416 -21.69 -11.26 -3.25
CA GLN A 416 -22.71 -11.83 -2.35
C GLN A 416 -23.28 -10.76 -1.42
N SER A 417 -24.60 -10.78 -1.25
CA SER A 417 -25.28 -9.90 -0.29
C SER A 417 -24.76 -10.13 1.14
N GLY A 418 -24.48 -9.04 1.84
CA GLY A 418 -23.94 -9.08 3.21
C GLY A 418 -22.44 -9.38 3.32
N ALA A 419 -21.73 -9.53 2.20
CA ALA A 419 -20.27 -9.60 2.22
C ALA A 419 -19.65 -8.33 2.81
N ARG A 420 -18.45 -8.44 3.37
CA ARG A 420 -17.72 -7.31 3.95
C ARG A 420 -16.35 -7.20 3.29
N SER A 421 -15.90 -5.98 3.09
CA SER A 421 -14.53 -5.69 2.67
C SER A 421 -13.56 -5.87 3.84
N GLY A 422 -12.31 -6.26 3.57
CA GLY A 422 -11.30 -6.46 4.61
C GLY A 422 -9.93 -6.80 4.04
N ALA A 423 -9.01 -7.19 4.89
CA ALA A 423 -7.64 -7.56 4.51
C ALA A 423 -7.34 -9.05 4.68
N THR A 424 -8.26 -9.81 5.29
CA THR A 424 -8.07 -11.24 5.55
C THR A 424 -8.67 -12.08 4.44
N GLY A 425 -7.87 -12.94 3.82
CA GLY A 425 -8.34 -13.82 2.76
C GLY A 425 -7.40 -14.99 2.51
N ARG A 426 -7.65 -15.70 1.42
CA ARG A 426 -6.80 -16.79 0.93
C ARG A 426 -6.50 -16.54 -0.54
N HIS A 427 -5.23 -16.49 -0.88
CA HIS A 427 -4.78 -16.38 -2.26
C HIS A 427 -5.25 -17.59 -3.09
N GLY A 428 -5.66 -17.33 -4.32
CA GLY A 428 -6.15 -18.34 -5.27
C GLY A 428 -6.40 -17.70 -6.63
N PHE A 429 -6.73 -18.54 -7.62
CA PHE A 429 -7.06 -18.07 -8.96
C PHE A 429 -8.57 -17.87 -9.18
N ALA A 430 -9.44 -18.49 -8.38
CA ALA A 430 -10.89 -18.32 -8.51
C ALA A 430 -11.30 -16.85 -8.57
N ALA A 431 -12.00 -16.44 -9.62
CA ALA A 431 -12.46 -15.07 -9.80
C ALA A 431 -13.63 -14.80 -8.87
N ARG A 432 -13.38 -13.99 -7.85
CA ARG A 432 -14.37 -13.60 -6.84
C ARG A 432 -14.62 -12.10 -6.90
N ALA A 433 -15.86 -11.70 -6.99
CA ALA A 433 -16.24 -10.29 -6.99
C ALA A 433 -15.65 -9.56 -5.76
N GLY A 434 -15.02 -8.42 -6.00
CA GLY A 434 -14.32 -7.64 -4.98
C GLY A 434 -12.90 -8.11 -4.66
N HIS A 435 -12.39 -9.18 -5.27
CA HIS A 435 -11.02 -9.65 -5.06
C HIS A 435 -10.10 -9.25 -6.22
N HIS A 436 -8.81 -9.14 -5.91
CA HIS A 436 -7.78 -8.96 -6.93
C HIS A 436 -7.80 -10.14 -7.91
N LEU A 437 -7.71 -9.85 -9.21
CA LEU A 437 -7.60 -10.86 -10.24
C LEU A 437 -6.18 -11.41 -10.27
N SER A 438 -6.00 -12.69 -9.90
CA SER A 438 -4.71 -13.36 -10.03
C SER A 438 -4.44 -13.70 -11.50
N PRO A 439 -3.36 -13.17 -12.13
CA PRO A 439 -3.09 -13.44 -13.54
C PRO A 439 -2.39 -14.80 -13.71
N PRO A 440 -2.92 -15.75 -14.49
CA PRO A 440 -2.21 -16.95 -14.88
C PRO A 440 -1.23 -16.64 -16.02
N LEU A 441 -0.28 -17.55 -16.23
CA LEU A 441 0.43 -17.60 -17.50
C LEU A 441 -0.51 -18.18 -18.56
N LEU A 442 -0.58 -17.52 -19.71
CA LEU A 442 -1.34 -18.00 -20.86
C LEU A 442 -0.55 -19.06 -21.64
N PRO A 443 -1.21 -19.91 -22.47
CA PRO A 443 -0.57 -21.03 -23.16
C PRO A 443 0.59 -20.64 -24.11
N ASP A 444 0.62 -19.40 -24.58
CA ASP A 444 1.64 -18.83 -25.45
C ASP A 444 2.70 -17.99 -24.70
N ASP A 445 2.80 -18.18 -23.37
CA ASP A 445 3.60 -17.36 -22.46
C ASP A 445 3.22 -15.87 -22.48
N ALA A 446 2.08 -15.50 -23.08
CA ALA A 446 1.58 -14.15 -23.05
C ALA A 446 1.14 -13.77 -21.63
N ASP A 447 1.48 -12.56 -21.24
CA ASP A 447 1.10 -12.04 -19.93
C ASP A 447 -0.33 -11.46 -19.99
N LEU A 448 -1.25 -12.08 -19.27
CA LEU A 448 -2.63 -11.60 -19.19
C LEU A 448 -2.70 -10.14 -18.70
N TRP A 449 -1.81 -9.75 -17.78
CA TRP A 449 -1.76 -8.41 -17.23
C TRP A 449 -1.60 -7.33 -18.31
N ASP A 450 -0.73 -7.56 -19.30
CA ASP A 450 -0.50 -6.63 -20.40
C ASP A 450 -1.68 -6.55 -21.37
N GLN A 451 -2.56 -7.55 -21.31
CA GLN A 451 -3.78 -7.58 -22.13
C GLN A 451 -4.94 -6.83 -21.49
N LEU A 452 -4.91 -6.54 -20.17
CA LEU A 452 -5.94 -5.76 -19.52
C LEU A 452 -5.96 -4.31 -20.04
N GLY A 453 -7.16 -3.73 -20.15
CA GLY A 453 -7.35 -2.35 -20.59
C GLY A 453 -7.05 -1.31 -19.51
N LYS A 454 -6.97 -0.04 -19.89
CA LYS A 454 -6.92 1.08 -18.94
C LYS A 454 -8.27 1.29 -18.24
N GLY A 455 -9.40 1.02 -18.94
CA GLY A 455 -10.76 0.98 -18.42
C GLY A 455 -11.14 -0.41 -17.90
N PHE A 456 -12.43 -0.72 -17.99
CA PHE A 456 -12.90 -2.08 -17.71
C PHE A 456 -12.41 -3.08 -18.75
N THR A 457 -12.26 -4.33 -18.35
CA THR A 457 -11.99 -5.45 -19.27
C THR A 457 -12.99 -6.56 -19.03
N LEU A 458 -13.72 -6.98 -20.06
CA LEU A 458 -14.52 -8.19 -20.05
C LEU A 458 -13.67 -9.35 -20.57
N MET A 459 -13.38 -10.31 -19.72
CA MET A 459 -12.75 -11.57 -20.09
C MET A 459 -13.87 -12.58 -20.39
N ASN A 460 -13.97 -13.03 -21.63
CA ASN A 460 -14.88 -14.07 -22.07
C ASN A 460 -14.10 -15.40 -22.15
N LEU A 461 -14.39 -16.33 -21.25
CA LEU A 461 -13.64 -17.58 -21.11
C LEU A 461 -14.25 -18.75 -21.90
N THR A 462 -15.47 -18.57 -22.44
CA THR A 462 -16.21 -19.59 -23.20
C THR A 462 -16.39 -19.26 -24.68
N GLY A 463 -16.06 -18.04 -25.10
CA GLY A 463 -16.31 -17.54 -26.45
C GLY A 463 -17.78 -17.16 -26.71
N ASP A 464 -18.58 -16.88 -25.67
CA ASP A 464 -19.97 -16.43 -25.81
C ASP A 464 -20.02 -15.05 -26.46
N THR A 465 -20.35 -15.03 -27.75
CA THR A 465 -20.45 -13.80 -28.54
C THR A 465 -21.67 -12.95 -28.17
N ALA A 466 -22.74 -13.55 -27.67
CA ALA A 466 -23.94 -12.82 -27.26
C ALA A 466 -23.68 -12.01 -25.97
N LEU A 467 -23.00 -12.62 -25.00
CA LEU A 467 -22.54 -11.96 -23.78
C LEU A 467 -21.62 -10.78 -24.12
N THR A 468 -20.60 -11.01 -24.96
CA THR A 468 -19.67 -9.96 -25.39
C THR A 468 -20.40 -8.80 -26.06
N ALA A 469 -21.35 -9.09 -26.96
CA ALA A 469 -22.15 -8.07 -27.64
C ALA A 469 -23.02 -7.27 -26.67
N ALA A 470 -23.64 -7.92 -25.67
CA ALA A 470 -24.47 -7.26 -24.66
C ALA A 470 -23.66 -6.26 -23.81
N PHE A 471 -22.49 -6.68 -23.29
CA PHE A 471 -21.60 -5.78 -22.54
C PHE A 471 -21.05 -4.64 -23.39
N THR A 472 -20.64 -4.91 -24.63
CA THR A 472 -20.14 -3.88 -25.55
C THR A 472 -21.21 -2.83 -25.83
N ALA A 473 -22.43 -3.25 -26.18
CA ALA A 473 -23.53 -2.33 -26.44
C ALA A 473 -23.95 -1.52 -25.19
N ALA A 474 -23.90 -2.12 -24.01
CA ALA A 474 -24.19 -1.43 -22.76
C ALA A 474 -23.11 -0.39 -22.42
N ALA A 475 -21.83 -0.73 -22.60
CA ALA A 475 -20.70 0.16 -22.37
C ALA A 475 -20.70 1.35 -23.34
N GLU A 476 -20.95 1.13 -24.64
CA GLU A 476 -21.04 2.18 -25.66
C GLU A 476 -22.14 3.19 -25.34
N ARG A 477 -23.34 2.74 -24.94
CA ARG A 477 -24.43 3.62 -24.56
C ARG A 477 -24.11 4.54 -23.39
N ARG A 478 -23.19 4.15 -22.52
CA ARG A 478 -22.81 4.89 -21.29
C ARG A 478 -21.46 5.60 -21.42
N GLY A 479 -20.76 5.44 -22.54
CA GLY A 479 -19.42 5.97 -22.72
C GLY A 479 -18.36 5.32 -21.83
N ILE A 480 -18.62 4.09 -21.31
CA ILE A 480 -17.71 3.36 -20.43
C ILE A 480 -16.58 2.75 -21.27
N PRO A 481 -15.31 3.02 -20.98
CA PRO A 481 -14.19 2.37 -21.66
C PRO A 481 -14.16 0.87 -21.32
N LEU A 482 -14.57 0.02 -22.27
CA LEU A 482 -14.57 -1.43 -22.12
C LEU A 482 -13.70 -2.07 -23.19
N LYS A 483 -12.73 -2.88 -22.76
CA LYS A 483 -11.98 -3.82 -23.61
C LYS A 483 -12.57 -5.20 -23.46
N THR A 484 -12.70 -5.95 -24.55
CA THR A 484 -13.13 -7.36 -24.52
C THR A 484 -11.96 -8.25 -24.89
N LEU A 485 -11.78 -9.36 -24.16
CA LEU A 485 -10.79 -10.40 -24.42
C LEU A 485 -11.52 -11.73 -24.60
N ASP A 486 -11.34 -12.36 -25.76
CA ASP A 486 -11.74 -13.74 -25.97
C ASP A 486 -10.60 -14.66 -25.55
N LEU A 487 -10.84 -15.42 -24.47
CA LEU A 487 -9.88 -16.34 -23.85
C LEU A 487 -10.38 -17.79 -23.86
N ALA A 488 -11.37 -18.12 -24.71
CA ALA A 488 -11.94 -19.47 -24.79
C ALA A 488 -10.87 -20.53 -25.08
N ALA A 489 -9.92 -20.21 -25.96
CA ALA A 489 -8.82 -21.13 -26.30
C ALA A 489 -7.81 -21.34 -25.15
N ALA A 490 -7.80 -20.49 -24.13
CA ALA A 490 -6.87 -20.58 -23.00
C ALA A 490 -7.31 -21.61 -21.94
N GLY A 491 -8.57 -22.09 -21.96
CA GLY A 491 -9.06 -23.13 -21.05
C GLY A 491 -9.08 -22.71 -19.57
N LEU A 492 -9.41 -21.47 -19.27
CA LEU A 492 -9.30 -20.88 -17.93
C LEU A 492 -10.58 -21.00 -17.08
N VAL A 493 -11.66 -21.58 -17.59
CA VAL A 493 -12.97 -21.69 -16.91
C VAL A 493 -12.84 -22.38 -15.55
N ASP A 494 -12.19 -23.53 -15.50
CA ASP A 494 -12.02 -24.30 -14.26
C ASP A 494 -11.09 -23.59 -13.26
N MET A 495 -10.08 -22.88 -13.74
CA MET A 495 -9.14 -22.13 -12.89
C MET A 495 -9.81 -20.94 -12.23
N TYR A 496 -10.58 -20.17 -12.98
CA TYR A 496 -11.27 -18.99 -12.49
C TYR A 496 -12.65 -19.29 -11.87
N GLU A 497 -13.15 -20.51 -12.02
CA GLU A 497 -14.49 -20.94 -11.58
C GLU A 497 -15.60 -19.99 -12.14
N ALA A 498 -15.41 -19.49 -13.36
CA ALA A 498 -16.32 -18.54 -14.03
C ALA A 498 -16.27 -18.72 -15.55
N GLU A 499 -17.35 -18.36 -16.24
CA GLU A 499 -17.44 -18.33 -17.69
C GLU A 499 -17.06 -16.97 -18.28
N ALA A 500 -17.28 -15.90 -17.50
CA ALA A 500 -16.89 -14.54 -17.84
C ALA A 500 -16.56 -13.72 -16.58
N ILE A 501 -15.67 -12.74 -16.75
CA ILE A 501 -15.19 -11.89 -15.66
C ILE A 501 -15.15 -10.43 -16.12
N LEU A 502 -15.78 -9.53 -15.39
CA LEU A 502 -15.62 -8.09 -15.57
C LEU A 502 -14.54 -7.58 -14.60
N VAL A 503 -13.42 -7.14 -15.15
CA VAL A 503 -12.27 -6.65 -14.40
C VAL A 503 -12.29 -5.11 -14.38
N ARG A 504 -12.14 -4.53 -13.21
CA ARG A 504 -12.05 -3.07 -12.99
C ARG A 504 -10.71 -2.51 -13.48
N PRO A 505 -10.63 -1.17 -13.67
CA PRO A 505 -9.36 -0.50 -14.01
C PRO A 505 -8.23 -0.75 -13.01
N ASP A 506 -8.53 -0.99 -11.72
CA ASP A 506 -7.58 -1.30 -10.65
C ASP A 506 -7.29 -2.81 -10.49
N HIS A 507 -7.78 -3.62 -11.43
CA HIS A 507 -7.58 -5.07 -11.53
C HIS A 507 -8.26 -5.89 -10.42
N PHE A 508 -9.29 -5.32 -9.79
CA PHE A 508 -10.22 -6.09 -8.98
C PHE A 508 -11.39 -6.59 -9.85
N VAL A 509 -11.94 -7.71 -9.48
CA VAL A 509 -13.11 -8.29 -10.15
C VAL A 509 -14.36 -7.51 -9.74
N ALA A 510 -15.03 -6.86 -10.69
CA ALA A 510 -16.32 -6.24 -10.45
C ALA A 510 -17.45 -7.26 -10.42
N TRP A 511 -17.37 -8.26 -11.34
CA TRP A 511 -18.34 -9.33 -11.52
C TRP A 511 -17.66 -10.55 -12.11
N ALA A 512 -18.10 -11.73 -11.67
CA ALA A 512 -17.75 -13.03 -12.28
C ALA A 512 -19.00 -13.92 -12.27
N GLY A 513 -19.26 -14.60 -13.37
CA GLY A 513 -20.47 -15.43 -13.49
C GLY A 513 -20.50 -16.30 -14.73
N ALA A 514 -21.62 -17.02 -14.89
CA ALA A 514 -21.94 -17.81 -16.05
C ALA A 514 -22.99 -17.06 -16.91
N GLY A 515 -22.72 -16.88 -18.21
CA GLY A 515 -23.66 -16.48 -19.25
C GLY A 515 -24.59 -15.31 -18.89
N ALA A 516 -25.88 -15.48 -19.16
CA ALA A 516 -26.92 -14.46 -19.03
C ALA A 516 -27.44 -14.20 -17.60
N GLU A 517 -26.78 -14.64 -16.57
CA GLU A 517 -27.13 -14.31 -15.19
C GLU A 517 -26.75 -12.86 -14.87
N GLY A 518 -27.65 -11.95 -15.12
CA GLY A 518 -27.51 -10.51 -14.90
C GLY A 518 -27.58 -9.72 -16.21
N ASP A 519 -28.32 -8.60 -16.22
CA ASP A 519 -28.29 -7.66 -17.35
C ASP A 519 -26.91 -6.99 -17.38
N ALA A 520 -26.21 -7.08 -18.51
CA ALA A 520 -24.90 -6.44 -18.72
C ALA A 520 -24.95 -4.93 -18.41
N ALA A 521 -26.11 -4.31 -18.60
CA ALA A 521 -26.33 -2.91 -18.26
C ALA A 521 -26.32 -2.69 -16.73
N ASP A 522 -27.03 -3.50 -15.98
CA ASP A 522 -27.10 -3.39 -14.51
C ASP A 522 -25.73 -3.67 -13.85
N ILE A 523 -24.99 -4.64 -14.41
CA ILE A 523 -23.61 -4.94 -13.94
C ILE A 523 -22.69 -3.74 -14.15
N LEU A 524 -22.74 -3.11 -15.35
CA LEU A 524 -21.92 -1.94 -15.66
C LEU A 524 -22.37 -0.70 -14.87
N ASP A 525 -23.69 -0.49 -14.70
CA ASP A 525 -24.21 0.60 -13.89
C ASP A 525 -23.74 0.48 -12.44
N ARG A 526 -23.82 -0.72 -11.87
CA ARG A 526 -23.27 -0.97 -10.53
C ARG A 526 -21.77 -0.74 -10.49
N ALA A 527 -21.01 -1.31 -11.41
CA ALA A 527 -19.54 -1.22 -11.41
C ALA A 527 -19.02 0.22 -11.59
N THR A 528 -19.83 1.11 -12.16
CA THR A 528 -19.51 2.52 -12.36
C THR A 528 -20.21 3.47 -11.38
N GLY A 529 -21.00 2.95 -10.43
CA GLY A 529 -21.72 3.75 -9.44
C GLY A 529 -22.92 4.51 -10.01
N MET A 530 -23.53 4.03 -11.10
CA MET A 530 -24.72 4.60 -11.76
C MET A 530 -26.02 3.92 -11.30
N PHE A 531 -26.17 3.63 -10.03
CA PHE A 531 -27.39 3.02 -9.47
C PHE A 531 -28.15 4.03 -8.62
N GLY A 532 -29.45 3.81 -8.41
CA GLY A 532 -30.28 4.69 -7.56
C GLY A 532 -30.10 4.35 -6.07
N ASP A 533 -30.48 5.30 -5.21
CA ASP A 533 -30.36 5.20 -3.73
C ASP A 533 -31.12 4.01 -3.12
N ASP A 534 -31.99 3.35 -3.85
CA ASP A 534 -32.84 2.23 -3.40
C ASP A 534 -32.28 0.83 -3.75
N GLN A 535 -31.06 0.73 -4.32
CA GLN A 535 -30.41 -0.52 -4.71
C GLN A 535 -29.12 -0.73 -3.89
#